data_47ec4c206292e9ae46b300a0e7ac950c
#
_entry.id   47ec4c206292e9ae46b300a0e7ac950c
#
_cell.length_a   1.000
_cell.length_b   1.000
_cell.length_c   1.000
_cell.angle_alpha   90.00
_cell.angle_beta   90.00
_cell.angle_gamma   90.00
#
_symmetry.space_group_name_H-M   'P 1'
#
loop_
_entity.id
_entity.type
_entity.pdbx_description
1 polymer ?
#
loop_
_entity_poly.entity_id
_entity_poly.type
_entity_poly.pdbx_seq_one_letter_code
_entity_poly.pdbx_strand_id
1 'polypeptide(L)'
;PEKPNFRPNVNFVPGPAVDYVCDLNEKFPFADGEFEGIFSAYLIEHMRMLRLKGFLSECYRVVQPESYVFFITANLYEQCKKLADKAPGAWDEDDICMIFAGKPDEPGNYHHCGFSPEMAVRYFEEAGFREVKIFEHPNCVTDMIIQARRGLG
;
A
#
# COMPACT_ATOMS: atom_id res chain seq x y z
N PRO A 1 22.55 1.97 11.68
CA PRO A 1 21.29 2.37 12.28
C PRO A 1 20.38 1.16 12.30
N GLU A 2 19.85 0.80 13.46
CA GLU A 2 18.87 -0.25 13.61
C GLU A 2 17.63 0.14 12.79
N LYS A 3 17.09 -0.80 12.02
CA LYS A 3 15.83 -0.57 11.32
C LYS A 3 14.74 -0.34 12.37
N PRO A 4 13.86 0.65 12.20
CA PRO A 4 12.76 0.85 13.12
C PRO A 4 11.98 -0.46 13.26
N ASN A 5 11.78 -0.88 14.50
CA ASN A 5 11.13 -2.15 14.81
C ASN A 5 9.61 -1.93 14.78
N PHE A 6 9.03 -1.90 13.58
CA PHE A 6 7.58 -1.87 13.43
C PHE A 6 7.01 -3.23 13.85
N ARG A 7 6.30 -3.25 14.97
CA ARG A 7 5.68 -4.44 15.53
C ARG A 7 4.24 -4.16 15.95
N PRO A 8 3.34 -5.12 15.81
CA PRO A 8 3.53 -6.44 15.18
C PRO A 8 3.67 -6.37 13.66
N ASN A 9 4.38 -7.34 13.07
CA ASN A 9 4.39 -7.56 11.63
C ASN A 9 3.25 -8.52 11.27
N VAL A 10 2.34 -8.05 10.42
CA VAL A 10 1.13 -8.77 10.02
C VAL A 10 1.24 -9.14 8.55
N ASN A 11 0.94 -10.38 8.21
CA ASN A 11 0.92 -10.85 6.83
C ASN A 11 -0.15 -11.95 6.66
N PHE A 12 -0.58 -12.21 5.42
CA PHE A 12 -1.46 -13.32 5.09
C PHE A 12 -0.71 -14.65 4.89
N VAL A 13 0.62 -14.61 4.74
CA VAL A 13 1.49 -15.78 4.62
C VAL A 13 2.38 -15.87 5.85
N PRO A 14 2.52 -17.05 6.47
CA PRO A 14 3.44 -17.24 7.59
C PRO A 14 4.90 -17.07 7.14
N GLY A 15 5.72 -16.50 8.02
CA GLY A 15 7.14 -16.29 7.77
C GLY A 15 7.91 -15.99 9.06
N PRO A 16 9.24 -16.08 9.04
CA PRO A 16 10.06 -15.96 10.26
C PRO A 16 9.99 -14.58 10.92
N ALA A 17 9.56 -13.57 10.19
CA ALA A 17 9.41 -12.20 10.69
C ALA A 17 7.94 -11.81 10.91
N VAL A 18 6.99 -12.72 10.70
CA VAL A 18 5.55 -12.45 10.83
C VAL A 18 5.09 -12.78 12.24
N ASP A 19 4.50 -11.80 12.93
CA ASP A 19 3.98 -11.98 14.28
C ASP A 19 2.53 -12.48 14.27
N TYR A 20 1.73 -12.02 13.29
CA TYR A 20 0.33 -12.42 13.09
C TYR A 20 0.07 -12.78 11.63
N VAL A 21 -0.54 -13.94 11.44
CA VAL A 21 -1.04 -14.36 10.12
C VAL A 21 -2.55 -14.13 10.10
N CYS A 22 -3.02 -13.24 9.23
CA CYS A 22 -4.47 -13.02 9.06
C CYS A 22 -4.79 -12.62 7.61
N ASP A 23 -6.03 -12.89 7.20
CA ASP A 23 -6.52 -12.40 5.91
C ASP A 23 -6.84 -10.91 6.02
N LEU A 24 -6.04 -10.10 5.34
CA LEU A 24 -6.19 -8.63 5.33
C LEU A 24 -7.42 -8.16 4.51
N ASN A 25 -8.15 -9.06 3.86
CA ASN A 25 -9.45 -8.77 3.25
C ASN A 25 -10.62 -8.86 4.22
N GLU A 26 -10.39 -9.38 5.42
CA GLU A 26 -11.39 -9.58 6.47
C GLU A 26 -11.16 -8.61 7.63
N LYS A 27 -12.02 -8.68 8.64
CA LYS A 27 -11.85 -7.89 9.87
C LYS A 27 -10.56 -8.27 10.59
N PHE A 28 -9.74 -7.29 10.93
CA PHE A 28 -8.50 -7.53 11.65
C PHE A 28 -8.75 -8.01 13.09
N PRO A 29 -7.94 -8.95 13.60
CA PRO A 29 -8.08 -9.48 14.96
C PRO A 29 -7.52 -8.54 16.03
N PHE A 30 -7.67 -7.24 15.84
CA PHE A 30 -7.14 -6.18 16.69
C PHE A 30 -8.26 -5.27 17.18
N ALA A 31 -8.07 -4.68 18.38
CA ALA A 31 -9.02 -3.74 18.95
C ALA A 31 -9.00 -2.37 18.23
N ASP A 32 -10.04 -1.58 18.44
CA ASP A 32 -10.10 -0.21 17.95
C ASP A 32 -9.03 0.64 18.63
N GLY A 33 -8.24 1.37 17.84
CA GLY A 33 -7.19 2.23 18.36
C GLY A 33 -6.03 1.49 19.05
N GLU A 34 -5.77 0.25 18.69
CA GLU A 34 -4.72 -0.55 19.32
C GLU A 34 -3.31 -0.05 18.96
N PHE A 35 -3.12 0.51 17.77
CA PHE A 35 -1.80 0.85 17.25
C PHE A 35 -1.56 2.35 17.19
N GLU A 36 -0.32 2.77 17.49
CA GLU A 36 0.16 4.16 17.39
C GLU A 36 0.41 4.59 15.94
N GLY A 37 0.35 3.69 14.98
CA GLY A 37 0.52 3.95 13.56
C GLY A 37 0.58 2.69 12.75
N ILE A 38 0.53 2.85 11.42
CA ILE A 38 0.67 1.76 10.46
C ILE A 38 1.75 2.13 9.46
N PHE A 39 2.60 1.15 9.16
CA PHE A 39 3.49 1.20 8.01
C PHE A 39 3.22 0.01 7.11
N SER A 40 2.98 0.25 5.84
CA SER A 40 2.76 -0.78 4.83
C SER A 40 3.60 -0.46 3.59
N ALA A 41 4.23 -1.45 3.01
CA ALA A 41 4.99 -1.30 1.79
C ALA A 41 4.64 -2.42 0.82
N TYR A 42 4.30 -2.04 -0.41
CA TYR A 42 4.03 -2.95 -1.51
C TYR A 42 2.99 -4.03 -1.16
N LEU A 43 1.84 -3.56 -0.67
CA LEU A 43 0.72 -4.40 -0.27
C LEU A 43 -0.58 -4.04 -1.00
N ILE A 44 -0.92 -2.74 -1.02
CA ILE A 44 -2.25 -2.31 -1.48
C ILE A 44 -2.47 -2.54 -2.97
N GLU A 45 -1.42 -2.54 -3.78
CA GLU A 45 -1.47 -2.90 -5.20
C GLU A 45 -1.80 -4.38 -5.46
N HIS A 46 -1.52 -5.25 -4.48
CA HIS A 46 -1.86 -6.67 -4.54
C HIS A 46 -3.29 -6.97 -4.08
N MET A 47 -3.99 -5.98 -3.55
CA MET A 47 -5.38 -6.12 -3.12
C MET A 47 -6.34 -5.94 -4.29
N ARG A 48 -7.43 -6.71 -4.29
CA ARG A 48 -8.53 -6.44 -5.23
C ARG A 48 -9.18 -5.10 -4.89
N MET A 49 -9.43 -4.26 -5.89
CA MET A 49 -10.04 -2.94 -5.72
C MET A 49 -11.32 -2.97 -4.86
N LEU A 50 -12.15 -4.02 -5.01
CA LEU A 50 -13.37 -4.21 -4.23
C LEU A 50 -13.13 -4.42 -2.71
N ARG A 51 -11.93 -4.86 -2.32
CA ARG A 51 -11.56 -5.12 -0.92
C ARG A 51 -10.80 -3.95 -0.28
N LEU A 52 -10.20 -3.10 -1.10
CA LEU A 52 -9.37 -2.00 -0.64
C LEU A 52 -10.09 -1.09 0.37
N LYS A 53 -11.36 -0.75 0.12
CA LYS A 53 -12.13 0.11 1.02
C LYS A 53 -12.31 -0.53 2.41
N GLY A 54 -12.59 -1.82 2.47
CA GLY A 54 -12.70 -2.56 3.73
C GLY A 54 -11.36 -2.60 4.47
N PHE A 55 -10.27 -2.88 3.76
CA PHE A 55 -8.92 -2.86 4.32
C PHE A 55 -8.56 -1.49 4.91
N LEU A 56 -8.75 -0.41 4.17
CA LEU A 56 -8.46 0.94 4.66
C LEU A 56 -9.36 1.34 5.84
N SER A 57 -10.62 0.90 5.86
CA SER A 57 -11.50 1.11 7.01
C SER A 57 -11.01 0.36 8.26
N GLU A 58 -10.48 -0.85 8.10
CA GLU A 58 -9.87 -1.57 9.21
C GLU A 58 -8.57 -0.92 9.67
N CYS A 59 -7.72 -0.46 8.76
CA CYS A 59 -6.54 0.34 9.09
C CYS A 59 -6.93 1.59 9.92
N TYR A 60 -7.99 2.29 9.49
CA TYR A 60 -8.51 3.44 10.22
C TYR A 60 -9.01 3.06 11.61
N ARG A 61 -9.72 1.94 11.74
CA ARG A 61 -10.27 1.47 13.01
C ARG A 61 -9.20 1.15 14.04
N VAL A 62 -8.15 0.44 13.62
CA VAL A 62 -7.13 -0.10 14.54
C VAL A 62 -6.03 0.89 14.92
N VAL A 63 -5.83 1.98 14.16
CA VAL A 63 -4.85 3.00 14.52
C VAL A 63 -5.46 4.00 15.51
N GLN A 64 -4.68 4.55 16.44
CA GLN A 64 -5.15 5.53 17.43
C GLN A 64 -5.57 6.84 16.78
N PRO A 65 -6.53 7.59 17.36
CA PRO A 65 -6.82 8.95 16.93
C PRO A 65 -5.56 9.80 16.89
N GLU A 66 -5.49 10.71 15.92
CA GLU A 66 -4.38 11.64 15.68
C GLU A 66 -3.07 11.00 15.21
N SER A 67 -3.02 9.67 15.10
CA SER A 67 -1.85 8.94 14.62
C SER A 67 -1.74 8.92 13.10
N TYR A 68 -0.53 8.73 12.62
CA TYR A 68 -0.23 8.67 11.19
C TYR A 68 -0.13 7.24 10.68
N VAL A 69 -0.50 7.08 9.43
CA VAL A 69 -0.25 5.87 8.64
C VAL A 69 0.60 6.21 7.43
N PHE A 70 1.47 5.28 7.05
CA PHE A 70 2.37 5.43 5.90
C PHE A 70 2.25 4.20 5.01
N PHE A 71 2.03 4.44 3.73
CA PHE A 71 1.97 3.39 2.72
C PHE A 71 2.94 3.70 1.59
N ILE A 72 3.71 2.70 1.19
CA ILE A 72 4.52 2.75 -0.03
C ILE A 72 3.86 1.85 -1.06
N THR A 73 3.63 2.35 -2.25
CA THR A 73 3.04 1.60 -3.36
C THR A 73 3.50 2.15 -4.69
N ALA A 74 3.33 1.38 -5.75
CA ALA A 74 3.59 1.82 -7.10
C ALA A 74 2.71 3.01 -7.49
N ASN A 75 3.32 4.01 -8.12
CA ASN A 75 2.64 5.13 -8.76
C ASN A 75 2.34 4.75 -10.22
N LEU A 76 1.14 4.24 -10.46
CA LEU A 76 0.74 3.78 -11.78
C LEU A 76 0.83 4.89 -12.85
N TYR A 77 0.58 6.14 -12.46
CA TYR A 77 0.71 7.28 -13.38
C TYR A 77 2.16 7.41 -13.88
N GLU A 78 3.15 7.40 -12.99
CA GLU A 78 4.55 7.51 -13.37
C GLU A 78 5.06 6.23 -14.10
N GLN A 79 4.53 5.06 -13.76
CA GLN A 79 4.82 3.83 -14.51
C GLN A 79 4.31 3.93 -15.94
N CYS A 80 3.07 4.33 -16.14
CA CYS A 80 2.48 4.53 -17.48
C CYS A 80 3.23 5.60 -18.28
N LYS A 81 3.60 6.70 -17.64
CA LYS A 81 4.38 7.77 -18.26
C LYS A 81 5.74 7.27 -18.72
N LYS A 82 6.46 6.55 -17.86
CA LYS A 82 7.75 5.94 -18.20
C LYS A 82 7.64 5.01 -19.42
N LEU A 83 6.54 4.24 -19.51
CA LEU A 83 6.29 3.39 -20.69
C LEU A 83 5.95 4.21 -21.93
N ALA A 84 5.12 5.24 -21.79
CA ALA A 84 4.75 6.11 -22.90
C ALA A 84 5.93 6.89 -23.49
N ASP A 85 6.93 7.19 -22.67
CA ASP A 85 8.16 7.88 -23.09
C ASP A 85 9.14 6.96 -23.86
N LYS A 86 8.95 5.64 -23.83
CA LYS A 86 9.73 4.69 -24.63
C LYS A 86 9.31 4.73 -26.10
N ALA A 87 10.27 4.51 -26.99
CA ALA A 87 9.97 4.39 -28.42
C ALA A 87 9.00 3.20 -28.71
N PRO A 88 8.13 3.33 -29.73
CA PRO A 88 7.27 2.23 -30.13
C PRO A 88 8.06 0.92 -30.38
N GLY A 89 7.64 -0.18 -29.74
CA GLY A 89 8.31 -1.48 -29.82
C GLY A 89 9.53 -1.66 -28.91
N ALA A 90 9.86 -0.66 -28.07
CA ALA A 90 10.95 -0.73 -27.11
C ALA A 90 10.54 -1.24 -25.71
N TRP A 91 9.31 -1.70 -25.56
CA TRP A 91 8.84 -2.32 -24.31
C TRP A 91 9.38 -3.73 -24.22
N ASP A 92 9.81 -4.10 -23.03
CA ASP A 92 10.28 -5.43 -22.69
C ASP A 92 9.39 -6.09 -21.62
N GLU A 93 9.72 -7.33 -21.22
CA GLU A 93 8.95 -8.08 -20.24
C GLU A 93 8.98 -7.42 -18.86
N ASP A 94 10.08 -6.80 -18.48
CA ASP A 94 10.21 -6.11 -17.19
C ASP A 94 9.28 -4.90 -17.12
N ASP A 95 9.09 -4.19 -18.22
CA ASP A 95 8.15 -3.07 -18.31
C ASP A 95 6.70 -3.52 -18.04
N ILE A 96 6.32 -4.66 -18.61
CA ILE A 96 4.99 -5.22 -18.44
C ILE A 96 4.83 -5.76 -17.02
N CYS A 97 5.84 -6.47 -16.52
CA CYS A 97 5.85 -6.97 -15.15
C CYS A 97 5.78 -5.86 -14.10
N MET A 98 6.36 -4.70 -14.37
CA MET A 98 6.27 -3.55 -13.48
C MET A 98 4.81 -3.11 -13.22
N ILE A 99 3.93 -3.26 -14.22
CA ILE A 99 2.51 -2.86 -14.08
C ILE A 99 1.64 -4.01 -13.54
N PHE A 100 1.81 -5.23 -14.05
CA PHE A 100 0.83 -6.30 -13.84
C PHE A 100 1.26 -7.37 -12.85
N ALA A 101 2.54 -7.57 -12.67
CA ALA A 101 3.02 -8.66 -11.84
C ALA A 101 4.31 -8.27 -11.13
N GLY A 102 4.38 -8.61 -9.89
CA GLY A 102 5.65 -8.94 -9.29
C GLY A 102 6.29 -10.12 -10.01
N LYS A 103 7.30 -10.71 -9.45
CA LYS A 103 8.04 -11.81 -10.09
C LYS A 103 7.12 -12.96 -10.49
N PRO A 104 7.17 -13.45 -11.73
CA PRO A 104 6.25 -14.47 -12.27
C PRO A 104 6.19 -15.77 -11.45
N ASP A 105 7.24 -16.07 -10.71
CA ASP A 105 7.41 -17.34 -9.98
C ASP A 105 6.85 -17.30 -8.54
N GLU A 106 6.31 -16.17 -8.09
CA GLU A 106 5.74 -16.04 -6.75
C GLU A 106 4.20 -16.03 -6.81
N PRO A 107 3.52 -17.13 -6.43
CA PRO A 107 2.06 -17.15 -6.38
C PRO A 107 1.50 -16.04 -5.48
N GLY A 108 0.57 -15.25 -6.01
CA GLY A 108 -0.05 -14.15 -5.26
C GLY A 108 0.65 -12.80 -5.41
N ASN A 109 1.75 -12.70 -6.14
CA ASN A 109 2.50 -11.47 -6.36
C ASN A 109 2.02 -10.66 -7.59
N TYR A 110 0.74 -10.79 -7.95
CA TYR A 110 0.16 -10.00 -9.04
C TYR A 110 -0.42 -8.69 -8.52
N HIS A 111 -0.21 -7.60 -9.25
CA HIS A 111 -0.92 -6.36 -9.02
C HIS A 111 -2.36 -6.50 -9.49
N HIS A 112 -3.29 -6.36 -8.57
CA HIS A 112 -4.73 -6.40 -8.84
C HIS A 112 -5.33 -5.00 -9.01
N CYS A 113 -4.58 -3.97 -8.63
CA CYS A 113 -4.94 -2.58 -8.81
C CYS A 113 -3.68 -1.71 -8.89
N GLY A 114 -3.86 -0.44 -9.21
CA GLY A 114 -2.80 0.56 -9.22
C GLY A 114 -3.41 1.93 -8.89
N PHE A 115 -2.57 2.85 -8.44
CA PHE A 115 -3.00 4.15 -7.96
C PHE A 115 -2.28 5.27 -8.69
N SER A 116 -3.03 6.30 -9.09
CA SER A 116 -2.49 7.64 -9.23
C SER A 116 -2.49 8.34 -7.87
N PRO A 117 -1.70 9.43 -7.70
CA PRO A 117 -1.74 10.23 -6.47
C PRO A 117 -3.16 10.65 -6.07
N GLU A 118 -3.97 11.12 -7.02
CA GLU A 118 -5.34 11.59 -6.78
C GLU A 118 -6.28 10.45 -6.37
N MET A 119 -6.12 9.27 -6.97
CA MET A 119 -6.88 8.09 -6.56
C MET A 119 -6.52 7.68 -5.13
N ALA A 120 -5.24 7.66 -4.78
CA ALA A 120 -4.79 7.34 -3.43
C ALA A 120 -5.39 8.31 -2.41
N VAL A 121 -5.31 9.62 -2.64
CA VAL A 121 -5.92 10.63 -1.77
C VAL A 121 -7.40 10.32 -1.55
N ARG A 122 -8.16 10.14 -2.62
CA ARG A 122 -9.60 9.88 -2.55
C ARG A 122 -9.92 8.62 -1.73
N TYR A 123 -9.23 7.51 -1.94
CA TYR A 123 -9.52 6.27 -1.21
C TYR A 123 -9.24 6.38 0.29
N PHE A 124 -8.16 7.06 0.66
CA PHE A 124 -7.84 7.30 2.07
C PHE A 124 -8.84 8.25 2.72
N GLU A 125 -9.25 9.31 2.04
CA GLU A 125 -10.28 10.23 2.55
C GLU A 125 -11.64 9.55 2.68
N GLU A 126 -12.04 8.71 1.73
CA GLU A 126 -13.28 7.91 1.80
C GLU A 126 -13.24 6.90 2.97
N ALA A 127 -12.07 6.42 3.38
CA ALA A 127 -11.91 5.58 4.56
C ALA A 127 -11.92 6.36 5.89
N GLY A 128 -11.96 7.69 5.84
CA GLY A 128 -12.04 8.59 7.00
C GLY A 128 -10.72 9.26 7.39
N PHE A 129 -9.62 8.92 6.74
CA PHE A 129 -8.34 9.59 6.97
C PHE A 129 -8.40 11.07 6.54
N ARG A 130 -7.54 11.87 7.17
CA ARG A 130 -7.39 13.29 6.87
C ARG A 130 -5.93 13.63 6.62
N GLU A 131 -5.68 14.85 6.14
CA GLU A 131 -4.32 15.33 5.86
C GLU A 131 -3.54 14.35 4.98
N VAL A 132 -4.22 13.78 3.98
CA VAL A 132 -3.61 12.82 3.06
C VAL A 132 -2.60 13.55 2.18
N LYS A 133 -1.35 13.13 2.23
CA LYS A 133 -0.24 13.72 1.47
C LYS A 133 0.46 12.62 0.69
N ILE A 134 0.83 12.95 -0.54
CA ILE A 134 1.60 12.07 -1.39
C ILE A 134 3.02 12.64 -1.55
N PHE A 135 4.00 11.80 -1.37
CA PHE A 135 5.40 12.14 -1.58
C PHE A 135 6.01 11.20 -2.63
N GLU A 136 6.95 11.71 -3.37
CA GLU A 136 7.79 10.89 -4.24
C GLU A 136 8.66 9.96 -3.39
N HIS A 137 8.83 8.71 -3.85
CA HIS A 137 9.74 7.80 -3.17
C HIS A 137 11.19 8.20 -3.48
N PRO A 138 12.06 8.38 -2.48
CA PRO A 138 13.39 8.97 -2.67
C PRO A 138 14.33 8.17 -3.56
N ASN A 139 14.08 6.88 -3.72
CA ASN A 139 14.94 5.96 -4.48
C ASN A 139 14.24 5.35 -5.70
N CYS A 140 12.96 5.66 -5.94
CA CYS A 140 12.19 5.07 -7.03
C CYS A 140 11.11 6.04 -7.51
N VAL A 141 11.33 6.65 -8.67
CA VAL A 141 10.40 7.65 -9.23
C VAL A 141 9.04 7.08 -9.64
N THR A 142 8.96 5.76 -9.81
CA THR A 142 7.71 5.06 -10.13
C THR A 142 6.95 4.57 -8.91
N ASP A 143 7.38 4.95 -7.72
CA ASP A 143 6.71 4.66 -6.46
C ASP A 143 6.30 5.96 -5.76
N MET A 144 5.33 5.86 -4.87
CA MET A 144 4.90 6.96 -4.03
C MET A 144 4.76 6.54 -2.57
N ILE A 145 4.89 7.53 -1.69
CA ILE A 145 4.61 7.39 -0.27
C ILE A 145 3.32 8.13 0.02
N ILE A 146 2.36 7.44 0.59
CA ILE A 146 1.10 7.99 1.06
C ILE A 146 1.20 8.16 2.57
N GLN A 147 1.09 9.38 3.06
CA GLN A 147 0.94 9.70 4.47
C GLN A 147 -0.50 10.13 4.72
N ALA A 148 -1.13 9.60 5.73
CA ALA A 148 -2.46 10.03 6.14
C ALA A 148 -2.59 10.02 7.66
N ARG A 149 -3.55 10.78 8.20
CA ARG A 149 -3.77 10.92 9.64
C ARG A 149 -5.18 10.44 9.99
N ARG A 150 -5.31 9.67 11.07
CA ARG A 150 -6.61 9.41 11.67
C ARG A 150 -7.10 10.67 12.40
N GLY A 151 -8.30 11.14 12.05
CA GLY A 151 -8.93 12.27 12.77
C GLY A 151 -9.39 11.89 14.17
N LEU A 152 -9.82 12.92 14.91
CA LEU A 152 -10.44 12.78 16.23
C LEU A 152 -11.83 12.14 16.08
N GLY A 153 -12.15 11.08 15.74
CA GLY A 153 -13.46 10.38 15.66
C GLY A 153 -14.72 11.28 15.68
#